data_5c8186a3650051388bd54fc3f44af99e
#
_entry.id   5c8186a3650051388bd54fc3f44af99e
#
_cell.length_a   1.000
_cell.length_b   1.000
_cell.length_c   1.000
_cell.angle_alpha   90.00
_cell.angle_beta   90.00
_cell.angle_gamma   90.00
#
_symmetry.space_group_name_H-M   'P 1'
#
loop_
_entity.id
_entity.type
_entity.pdbx_description
1 polymer ?
#
loop_
_entity_poly.entity_id
_entity_poly.type
_entity_poly.pdbx_seq_one_letter_code
_entity_poly.pdbx_strand_id
1 'polypeptide(L)'
;MEGYIYLGEHYDVLGREIHITDKKIGLSINPISRENQLNRTKSPIGYRIIAAYKVDDMNKVEKMLHAILDSRRVHGEWFRDDEDTLTSEFINFMNIYGGEFFDIKEEKAVILESEDTRLVELSKKFGKTTKLIRRYKGVDYEVVLDNNGLLHFNGEAFNTPNKLYNNGIVKHVNGSKGNSGTNQLSQFIVEETGERLKD
;
A
#
# COMPACT_ATOMS: atom_id res chain seq x y z
N MET A 1 -11.66 22.79 -2.83
CA MET A 1 -10.89 22.07 -1.78
C MET A 1 -9.71 21.36 -2.46
N GLU A 2 -8.51 21.65 -1.99
CA GLU A 2 -7.28 20.98 -2.44
C GLU A 2 -7.33 19.47 -2.16
N GLY A 3 -6.78 18.70 -3.08
CA GLY A 3 -6.73 17.24 -2.98
C GLY A 3 -6.30 16.59 -4.28
N TYR A 4 -6.65 15.34 -4.47
CA TYR A 4 -6.21 14.54 -5.60
C TYR A 4 -7.40 14.04 -6.42
N ILE A 5 -7.22 14.06 -7.75
CA ILE A 5 -8.05 13.31 -8.69
C ILE A 5 -7.26 12.08 -9.10
N TYR A 6 -7.91 10.93 -9.10
CA TYR A 6 -7.26 9.67 -9.44
C TYR A 6 -8.05 8.88 -10.47
N LEU A 7 -7.31 8.13 -11.28
CA LEU A 7 -7.80 7.06 -12.14
C LEU A 7 -7.38 5.73 -11.55
N GLY A 8 -8.28 4.78 -11.47
CA GLY A 8 -7.98 3.46 -10.97
C GLY A 8 -8.75 2.36 -11.69
N GLU A 9 -8.30 1.14 -11.52
CA GLU A 9 -8.80 -0.04 -12.22
C GLU A 9 -8.89 -1.26 -11.29
N HIS A 10 -9.64 -2.26 -11.72
CA HIS A 10 -9.62 -3.57 -11.10
C HIS A 10 -8.41 -4.40 -11.54
N TYR A 11 -7.91 -5.25 -10.68
CA TYR A 11 -6.91 -6.26 -11.00
C TYR A 11 -7.18 -7.56 -10.24
N ASP A 12 -6.75 -8.69 -10.78
CA ASP A 12 -6.81 -9.96 -10.04
C ASP A 12 -5.60 -10.07 -9.09
N VAL A 13 -5.87 -10.27 -7.80
CA VAL A 13 -4.83 -10.36 -6.76
C VAL A 13 -3.91 -11.59 -6.97
N LEU A 14 -4.40 -12.61 -7.66
CA LEU A 14 -3.64 -13.82 -7.97
C LEU A 14 -2.95 -13.75 -9.34
N GLY A 15 -3.03 -12.61 -10.03
CA GLY A 15 -2.38 -12.39 -11.32
C GLY A 15 -3.05 -13.09 -12.51
N ARG A 16 -4.33 -13.51 -12.37
CA ARG A 16 -5.09 -14.08 -13.47
C ARG A 16 -5.59 -12.96 -14.39
N GLU A 17 -5.80 -13.28 -15.66
CA GLU A 17 -6.41 -12.35 -16.60
C GLU A 17 -7.86 -12.04 -16.20
N ILE A 18 -8.22 -10.77 -16.19
CA ILE A 18 -9.60 -10.30 -15.98
C ILE A 18 -10.03 -9.46 -17.17
N HIS A 19 -11.29 -9.64 -17.58
CA HIS A 19 -11.87 -8.89 -18.72
C HIS A 19 -12.69 -7.67 -18.27
N ILE A 20 -12.31 -7.06 -17.14
CA ILE A 20 -12.93 -5.81 -16.67
C ILE A 20 -12.08 -4.65 -17.18
N THR A 21 -12.60 -3.93 -18.17
CA THR A 21 -11.93 -2.77 -18.78
C THR A 21 -12.32 -1.45 -18.13
N ASP A 22 -13.43 -1.42 -17.40
CA ASP A 22 -13.94 -0.20 -16.79
C ASP A 22 -12.93 0.38 -15.77
N LYS A 23 -12.76 1.70 -15.83
CA LYS A 23 -11.88 2.46 -14.93
C LYS A 23 -12.71 3.45 -14.10
N LYS A 24 -12.25 3.71 -12.90
CA LYS A 24 -12.89 4.62 -11.96
C LYS A 24 -12.13 5.94 -11.90
N ILE A 25 -12.86 7.05 -12.06
CA ILE A 25 -12.34 8.39 -11.77
C ILE A 25 -12.99 8.90 -10.49
N GLY A 26 -12.16 9.23 -9.51
CA GLY A 26 -12.62 9.71 -8.22
C GLY A 26 -11.66 10.71 -7.59
N LEU A 27 -12.06 11.24 -6.43
CA LEU A 27 -11.28 12.19 -5.65
C LEU A 27 -10.87 11.64 -4.28
N SER A 28 -9.80 12.18 -3.73
CA SER A 28 -9.35 11.86 -2.37
C SER A 28 -8.41 12.94 -1.83
N ILE A 29 -8.40 13.14 -0.53
CA ILE A 29 -7.35 13.90 0.16
C ILE A 29 -6.07 13.08 0.34
N ASN A 30 -6.15 11.75 0.24
CA ASN A 30 -5.00 10.83 0.30
C ASN A 30 -5.29 9.59 -0.56
N PRO A 31 -4.68 9.49 -1.76
CA PRO A 31 -4.91 8.38 -2.70
C PRO A 31 -4.53 7.02 -2.13
N ILE A 32 -3.44 6.92 -1.36
CA ILE A 32 -2.96 5.66 -0.78
C ILE A 32 -3.96 5.12 0.25
N SER A 33 -4.43 5.98 1.15
CA SER A 33 -5.49 5.62 2.11
C SER A 33 -6.77 5.21 1.41
N ARG A 34 -7.12 5.89 0.30
CA ARG A 34 -8.31 5.57 -0.50
C ARG A 34 -8.23 4.21 -1.16
N GLU A 35 -7.11 3.88 -1.78
CA GLU A 35 -6.88 2.56 -2.36
C GLU A 35 -6.97 1.46 -1.29
N ASN A 36 -6.36 1.67 -0.13
CA ASN A 36 -6.45 0.73 1.00
C ASN A 36 -7.90 0.54 1.50
N GLN A 37 -8.71 1.61 1.52
CA GLN A 37 -10.13 1.52 1.89
C GLN A 37 -10.92 0.68 0.89
N LEU A 38 -10.70 0.87 -0.42
CA LEU A 38 -11.38 0.12 -1.47
C LEU A 38 -11.02 -1.37 -1.45
N ASN A 39 -9.82 -1.72 -0.98
CA ASN A 39 -9.35 -3.10 -0.84
C ASN A 39 -9.66 -3.75 0.53
N ARG A 40 -10.41 -3.10 1.40
CA ARG A 40 -10.70 -3.61 2.76
C ARG A 40 -11.39 -4.97 2.78
N THR A 41 -12.22 -5.27 1.81
CA THR A 41 -12.98 -6.52 1.73
C THR A 41 -12.13 -7.73 1.39
N LYS A 42 -10.84 -7.52 1.01
CA LYS A 42 -9.93 -8.58 0.55
C LYS A 42 -10.54 -9.49 -0.53
N SER A 43 -11.29 -8.87 -1.44
CA SER A 43 -11.80 -9.54 -2.64
C SER A 43 -10.65 -10.13 -3.45
N PRO A 44 -10.84 -11.27 -4.14
CA PRO A 44 -9.88 -11.75 -5.14
C PRO A 44 -9.69 -10.76 -6.31
N ILE A 45 -10.70 -9.92 -6.57
CA ILE A 45 -10.57 -8.77 -7.46
C ILE A 45 -10.22 -7.56 -6.60
N GLY A 46 -8.99 -7.09 -6.73
CA GLY A 46 -8.48 -5.89 -6.08
C GLY A 46 -8.75 -4.63 -6.89
N TYR A 47 -8.46 -3.50 -6.27
CA TYR A 47 -8.51 -2.18 -6.90
C TYR A 47 -7.15 -1.50 -6.73
N ARG A 48 -6.64 -0.89 -7.81
CA ARG A 48 -5.42 -0.09 -7.77
C ARG A 48 -5.62 1.26 -8.43
N ILE A 49 -5.00 2.29 -7.87
CA ILE A 49 -4.90 3.60 -8.50
C ILE A 49 -3.69 3.56 -9.42
N ILE A 50 -3.91 3.88 -10.70
CA ILE A 50 -2.89 3.83 -11.76
C ILE A 50 -2.32 5.20 -12.09
N ALA A 51 -3.08 6.28 -11.83
CA ALA A 51 -2.63 7.66 -11.96
C ALA A 51 -3.32 8.54 -10.92
N ALA A 52 -2.61 9.51 -10.36
CA ALA A 52 -3.15 10.51 -9.46
C ALA A 52 -2.52 11.87 -9.71
N TYR A 53 -3.29 12.95 -9.53
CA TYR A 53 -2.84 14.33 -9.72
C TYR A 53 -3.38 15.20 -8.59
N LYS A 54 -2.51 16.00 -8.01
CA LYS A 54 -2.86 17.02 -7.03
C LYS A 54 -3.46 18.23 -7.74
N VAL A 55 -4.56 18.77 -7.20
CA VAL A 55 -5.27 19.92 -7.74
C VAL A 55 -5.80 20.82 -6.62
N ASP A 56 -5.99 22.11 -6.92
CA ASP A 56 -6.48 23.11 -5.95
C ASP A 56 -7.97 22.89 -5.59
N ASP A 57 -8.77 22.40 -6.56
CA ASP A 57 -10.19 22.11 -6.34
C ASP A 57 -10.60 20.78 -6.95
N MET A 58 -10.41 19.71 -6.17
CA MET A 58 -10.73 18.35 -6.59
C MET A 58 -12.21 18.16 -6.94
N ASN A 59 -13.13 18.84 -6.24
CA ASN A 59 -14.57 18.71 -6.52
C ASN A 59 -14.95 19.30 -7.89
N LYS A 60 -14.32 20.43 -8.26
CA LYS A 60 -14.53 21.05 -9.56
C LYS A 60 -13.96 20.17 -10.68
N VAL A 61 -12.73 19.69 -10.51
CA VAL A 61 -12.03 18.89 -11.53
C VAL A 61 -12.73 17.56 -11.76
N GLU A 62 -13.15 16.86 -10.70
CA GLU A 62 -13.91 15.61 -10.82
C GLU A 62 -15.20 15.83 -11.63
N LYS A 63 -15.99 16.86 -11.30
CA LYS A 63 -17.22 17.18 -12.03
C LYS A 63 -16.96 17.48 -13.52
N MET A 64 -15.87 18.19 -13.83
CA MET A 64 -15.48 18.47 -15.21
C MET A 64 -15.15 17.18 -15.97
N LEU A 65 -14.29 16.32 -15.39
CA LEU A 65 -13.94 15.03 -15.98
C LEU A 65 -15.18 14.15 -16.18
N HIS A 66 -16.02 14.05 -15.16
CA HIS A 66 -17.25 13.29 -15.22
C HIS A 66 -18.21 13.79 -16.30
N ALA A 67 -18.28 15.10 -16.54
CA ALA A 67 -19.10 15.69 -17.60
C ALA A 67 -18.53 15.42 -18.99
N ILE A 68 -17.22 15.52 -19.17
CA ILE A 68 -16.52 15.23 -20.44
C ILE A 68 -16.69 13.77 -20.84
N LEU A 69 -16.60 12.87 -19.86
CA LEU A 69 -16.62 11.41 -20.07
C LEU A 69 -18.00 10.78 -19.88
N ASP A 70 -19.06 11.59 -19.76
CA ASP A 70 -20.41 11.11 -19.42
C ASP A 70 -20.96 10.08 -20.41
N SER A 71 -20.61 10.19 -21.70
CA SER A 71 -20.98 9.21 -22.74
C SER A 71 -20.39 7.81 -22.52
N ARG A 72 -19.31 7.71 -21.75
CA ARG A 72 -18.66 6.43 -21.36
C ARG A 72 -19.10 5.95 -19.98
N ARG A 73 -19.91 6.68 -19.26
CA ARG A 73 -20.33 6.33 -17.90
C ARG A 73 -21.10 5.03 -17.88
N VAL A 74 -20.62 4.08 -17.09
CA VAL A 74 -21.28 2.79 -16.87
C VAL A 74 -22.18 2.88 -15.64
N HIS A 75 -21.59 3.30 -14.50
CA HIS A 75 -22.31 3.44 -13.24
C HIS A 75 -21.51 4.32 -12.27
N GLY A 76 -22.16 5.34 -11.67
CA GLY A 76 -21.52 6.22 -10.67
C GLY A 76 -20.25 6.87 -11.21
N GLU A 77 -19.10 6.49 -10.66
CA GLU A 77 -17.76 7.00 -11.00
C GLU A 77 -16.97 6.05 -11.92
N TRP A 78 -17.64 5.04 -12.51
CA TRP A 78 -17.04 4.05 -13.41
C TRP A 78 -17.34 4.39 -14.87
N PHE A 79 -16.30 4.30 -15.70
CA PHE A 79 -16.30 4.65 -17.11
C PHE A 79 -15.74 3.51 -17.95
N ARG A 80 -16.40 3.21 -19.06
CA ARG A 80 -15.99 2.18 -20.01
C ARG A 80 -14.71 2.55 -20.73
N ASP A 81 -13.80 1.59 -20.86
CA ASP A 81 -12.51 1.76 -21.53
C ASP A 81 -12.19 0.59 -22.47
N ASP A 82 -13.13 0.22 -23.32
CA ASP A 82 -12.97 -0.88 -24.27
C ASP A 82 -11.82 -0.65 -25.26
N GLU A 83 -11.47 0.61 -25.52
CA GLU A 83 -10.40 1.01 -26.45
C GLU A 83 -9.06 1.28 -25.77
N ASP A 84 -8.97 1.11 -24.45
CA ASP A 84 -7.79 1.40 -23.61
C ASP A 84 -7.23 2.84 -23.79
N THR A 85 -8.13 3.81 -24.04
CA THR A 85 -7.77 5.22 -24.29
C THR A 85 -7.97 6.12 -23.07
N LEU A 86 -8.77 5.68 -22.10
CA LEU A 86 -9.19 6.51 -20.97
C LEU A 86 -7.99 6.98 -20.12
N THR A 87 -6.95 6.14 -19.98
CA THR A 87 -5.74 6.50 -19.24
C THR A 87 -5.03 7.67 -19.89
N SER A 88 -4.83 7.63 -21.21
CA SER A 88 -4.17 8.71 -21.95
C SER A 88 -5.01 10.00 -21.97
N GLU A 89 -6.32 9.88 -22.11
CA GLU A 89 -7.24 11.01 -22.07
C GLU A 89 -7.25 11.68 -20.69
N PHE A 90 -7.27 10.90 -19.61
CA PHE A 90 -7.16 11.38 -18.24
C PHE A 90 -5.84 12.16 -18.01
N ILE A 91 -4.71 11.56 -18.39
CA ILE A 91 -3.39 12.19 -18.26
C ILE A 91 -3.33 13.50 -19.06
N ASN A 92 -3.80 13.50 -20.30
CA ASN A 92 -3.81 14.68 -21.16
C ASN A 92 -4.69 15.79 -20.56
N PHE A 93 -5.87 15.45 -20.07
CA PHE A 93 -6.73 16.41 -19.39
C PHE A 93 -6.04 17.02 -18.17
N MET A 94 -5.44 16.19 -17.31
CA MET A 94 -4.79 16.67 -16.10
C MET A 94 -3.57 17.56 -16.39
N ASN A 95 -2.80 17.24 -17.43
CA ASN A 95 -1.67 18.07 -17.87
C ASN A 95 -2.15 19.44 -18.41
N ILE A 96 -3.26 19.48 -19.18
CA ILE A 96 -3.83 20.72 -19.70
C ILE A 96 -4.44 21.55 -18.55
N TYR A 97 -5.07 20.89 -17.59
CA TYR A 97 -5.65 21.57 -16.42
C TYR A 97 -4.57 22.17 -15.49
N GLY A 98 -3.35 21.63 -15.52
CA GLY A 98 -2.24 22.05 -14.66
C GLY A 98 -2.19 21.30 -13.34
N GLY A 99 -2.69 20.05 -13.29
CA GLY A 99 -2.53 19.16 -12.14
C GLY A 99 -1.09 18.72 -11.95
N GLU A 100 -0.63 18.63 -10.70
CA GLU A 100 0.68 18.12 -10.33
C GLU A 100 0.63 16.58 -10.22
N PHE A 101 1.45 15.90 -11.01
CA PHE A 101 1.52 14.42 -10.97
C PHE A 101 1.99 13.92 -9.62
N PHE A 102 1.27 12.94 -9.07
CA PHE A 102 1.59 12.27 -7.81
C PHE A 102 1.98 10.81 -8.09
N ASP A 103 3.25 10.49 -7.91
CA ASP A 103 3.74 9.11 -8.07
C ASP A 103 3.34 8.26 -6.87
N ILE A 104 2.21 7.59 -7.00
CA ILE A 104 1.67 6.72 -5.94
C ILE A 104 2.57 5.51 -5.64
N LYS A 105 3.41 5.09 -6.60
CA LYS A 105 4.33 3.95 -6.39
C LYS A 105 5.53 4.39 -5.57
N GLU A 106 6.09 5.54 -5.90
CA GLU A 106 7.20 6.14 -5.15
C GLU A 106 6.77 6.46 -3.72
N GLU A 107 5.61 7.10 -3.54
CA GLU A 107 5.06 7.40 -2.22
C GLU A 107 4.76 6.15 -1.39
N LYS A 108 4.24 5.08 -2.00
CA LYS A 108 4.07 3.80 -1.30
C LYS A 108 5.40 3.19 -0.88
N ALA A 109 6.43 3.29 -1.72
CA ALA A 109 7.78 2.84 -1.37
C ALA A 109 8.34 3.64 -0.19
N VAL A 110 8.22 4.97 -0.21
CA VAL A 110 8.63 5.86 0.91
C VAL A 110 7.87 5.52 2.19
N ILE A 111 6.56 5.28 2.12
CA ILE A 111 5.76 4.90 3.29
C ILE A 111 6.22 3.53 3.84
N LEU A 112 6.54 2.58 2.98
CA LEU A 112 7.10 1.28 3.39
C LEU A 112 8.46 1.44 4.07
N GLU A 113 9.30 2.36 3.60
CA GLU A 113 10.58 2.67 4.22
C GLU A 113 10.44 3.47 5.52
N SER A 114 9.42 4.33 5.66
CA SER A 114 9.32 5.32 6.73
C SER A 114 8.46 4.94 7.94
N GLU A 115 7.70 3.83 7.90
CA GLU A 115 6.79 3.49 9.01
C GLU A 115 7.52 3.09 10.32
N ASP A 116 8.79 2.70 10.26
CA ASP A 116 9.63 2.53 11.44
C ASP A 116 11.08 2.88 11.14
N THR A 117 11.44 4.14 11.34
CA THR A 117 12.81 4.66 11.14
C THR A 117 13.86 3.84 11.91
N ARG A 118 13.49 3.24 13.05
CA ARG A 118 14.38 2.40 13.86
C ARG A 118 14.76 1.11 13.13
N LEU A 119 13.84 0.47 12.39
CA LEU A 119 14.16 -0.71 11.58
C LEU A 119 15.11 -0.36 10.43
N VAL A 120 14.92 0.81 9.80
CA VAL A 120 15.82 1.31 8.76
C VAL A 120 17.21 1.63 9.33
N GLU A 121 17.28 2.24 10.50
CA GLU A 121 18.56 2.50 11.19
C GLU A 121 19.27 1.21 11.60
N LEU A 122 18.53 0.22 12.12
CA LEU A 122 19.07 -1.09 12.45
C LEU A 122 19.58 -1.83 11.21
N SER A 123 18.85 -1.82 10.10
CA SER A 123 19.29 -2.43 8.85
C SER A 123 20.60 -1.81 8.33
N LYS A 124 20.72 -0.48 8.41
CA LYS A 124 21.97 0.24 8.07
C LYS A 124 23.11 -0.12 9.03
N LYS A 125 22.81 -0.20 10.34
CA LYS A 125 23.81 -0.58 11.37
C LYS A 125 24.37 -1.99 11.13
N PHE A 126 23.53 -2.94 10.77
CA PHE A 126 23.97 -4.31 10.47
C PHE A 126 24.64 -4.42 9.10
N GLY A 127 24.27 -3.56 8.14
CA GLY A 127 24.85 -3.52 6.79
C GLY A 127 24.61 -4.76 5.94
N LYS A 128 23.76 -5.69 6.39
CA LYS A 128 23.39 -6.93 5.73
C LYS A 128 22.02 -7.41 6.19
N THR A 129 21.43 -8.30 5.44
CA THR A 129 20.24 -9.03 5.86
C THR A 129 20.52 -9.77 7.17
N THR A 130 19.72 -9.53 8.20
CA THR A 130 19.97 -9.99 9.57
C THR A 130 18.83 -10.89 10.04
N LYS A 131 19.19 -12.04 10.60
CA LYS A 131 18.24 -12.95 11.23
C LYS A 131 17.94 -12.52 12.65
N LEU A 132 16.65 -12.42 12.97
CA LEU A 132 16.10 -12.07 14.26
C LEU A 132 15.26 -13.24 14.78
N ILE A 133 15.30 -13.45 16.07
CA ILE A 133 14.49 -14.47 16.76
C ILE A 133 13.42 -13.78 17.60
N ARG A 134 12.18 -14.23 17.49
CA ARG A 134 11.06 -13.78 18.31
C ARG A 134 10.42 -14.97 19.02
N ARG A 135 10.53 -15.03 20.35
CA ARG A 135 9.88 -16.08 21.14
C ARG A 135 8.40 -15.74 21.35
N TYR A 136 7.52 -16.70 21.04
CA TYR A 136 6.10 -16.61 21.32
C TYR A 136 5.54 -17.98 21.73
N LYS A 137 4.82 -18.07 22.86
CA LYS A 137 4.29 -19.32 23.44
C LYS A 137 5.34 -20.43 23.58
N GLY A 138 6.57 -20.08 23.97
CA GLY A 138 7.65 -21.04 24.18
C GLY A 138 8.38 -21.51 22.90
N VAL A 139 7.93 -21.05 21.72
CA VAL A 139 8.54 -21.37 20.42
C VAL A 139 9.29 -20.15 19.90
N ASP A 140 10.46 -20.39 19.32
CA ASP A 140 11.27 -19.38 18.67
C ASP A 140 10.92 -19.31 17.18
N TYR A 141 10.60 -18.11 16.70
CA TYR A 141 10.26 -17.82 15.31
C TYR A 141 11.36 -17.00 14.67
N GLU A 142 11.90 -17.51 13.56
CA GLU A 142 12.90 -16.82 12.75
C GLU A 142 12.21 -15.73 11.91
N VAL A 143 12.77 -14.53 11.93
CA VAL A 143 12.35 -13.35 11.16
C VAL A 143 13.59 -12.78 10.50
N VAL A 144 13.47 -12.35 9.26
CA VAL A 144 14.58 -11.74 8.53
C VAL A 144 14.35 -10.24 8.40
N LEU A 145 15.27 -9.44 8.93
CA LEU A 145 15.34 -8.00 8.67
C LEU A 145 16.17 -7.77 7.42
N ASP A 146 15.59 -7.18 6.38
CA ASP A 146 16.29 -6.87 5.15
C ASP A 146 16.99 -5.49 5.17
N ASN A 147 17.72 -5.17 4.10
CA ASN A 147 18.48 -3.93 3.98
C ASN A 147 17.60 -2.66 3.88
N ASN A 148 16.30 -2.81 3.63
CA ASN A 148 15.32 -1.72 3.55
C ASN A 148 14.56 -1.51 4.87
N GLY A 149 14.89 -2.30 5.91
CA GLY A 149 14.20 -2.24 7.20
C GLY A 149 12.87 -3.01 7.24
N LEU A 150 12.62 -3.91 6.28
CA LEU A 150 11.44 -4.77 6.30
C LEU A 150 11.72 -6.07 7.05
N LEU A 151 10.72 -6.52 7.81
CA LEU A 151 10.73 -7.77 8.56
C LEU A 151 9.98 -8.84 7.77
N HIS A 152 10.66 -9.91 7.37
CA HIS A 152 10.11 -11.02 6.58
C HIS A 152 9.81 -12.22 7.47
N PHE A 153 8.60 -12.76 7.33
CA PHE A 153 8.16 -13.97 8.03
C PHE A 153 7.16 -14.75 7.16
N ASN A 154 7.41 -16.04 6.95
CA ASN A 154 6.59 -16.94 6.14
C ASN A 154 6.20 -16.38 4.75
N GLY A 155 7.16 -15.72 4.07
CA GLY A 155 6.94 -15.16 2.73
C GLY A 155 6.20 -13.83 2.68
N GLU A 156 5.77 -13.30 3.83
CA GLU A 156 5.15 -11.96 3.93
C GLU A 156 6.18 -10.94 4.48
N ALA A 157 6.10 -9.67 4.03
CA ALA A 157 6.91 -8.56 4.52
C ALA A 157 6.08 -7.62 5.41
N PHE A 158 6.69 -7.14 6.49
CA PHE A 158 6.08 -6.26 7.48
C PHE A 158 6.98 -5.06 7.74
N ASN A 159 6.41 -3.87 7.72
CA ASN A 159 7.14 -2.61 7.92
C ASN A 159 7.16 -2.12 9.38
N THR A 160 6.56 -2.83 10.31
CA THR A 160 6.69 -2.56 11.75
C THR A 160 6.73 -3.84 12.57
N PRO A 161 7.44 -3.85 13.73
CA PRO A 161 7.46 -5.00 14.63
C PRO A 161 6.07 -5.40 15.14
N ASN A 162 5.18 -4.43 15.35
CA ASN A 162 3.82 -4.69 15.81
C ASN A 162 2.96 -5.35 14.73
N LYS A 163 3.09 -4.94 13.46
CA LYS A 163 2.39 -5.61 12.34
C LYS A 163 2.88 -7.04 12.15
N LEU A 164 4.18 -7.27 12.20
CA LEU A 164 4.75 -8.61 12.16
C LEU A 164 4.22 -9.47 13.31
N TYR A 165 4.26 -8.98 14.56
CA TYR A 165 3.78 -9.73 15.70
C TYR A 165 2.30 -10.10 15.55
N ASN A 166 1.42 -9.12 15.33
CA ASN A 166 -0.03 -9.33 15.30
C ASN A 166 -0.52 -10.07 14.04
N ASN A 167 -0.01 -9.71 12.86
CA ASN A 167 -0.50 -10.20 11.58
C ASN A 167 0.34 -11.36 11.03
N GLY A 168 1.61 -11.47 11.43
CA GLY A 168 2.51 -12.57 11.09
C GLY A 168 2.44 -13.66 12.14
N ILE A 169 3.19 -13.50 13.24
CA ILE A 169 3.43 -14.57 14.24
C ILE A 169 2.15 -15.02 14.96
N VAL A 170 1.39 -14.08 15.53
CA VAL A 170 0.15 -14.43 16.28
C VAL A 170 -0.88 -15.04 15.36
N LYS A 171 -1.06 -14.50 14.16
CA LYS A 171 -1.97 -15.05 13.15
C LYS A 171 -1.55 -16.46 12.73
N HIS A 172 -0.25 -16.70 12.52
CA HIS A 172 0.28 -18.01 12.17
C HIS A 172 -0.01 -19.07 13.25
N VAL A 173 0.14 -18.70 14.54
CA VAL A 173 -0.01 -19.62 15.67
C VAL A 173 -1.47 -19.82 16.06
N ASN A 174 -2.28 -18.76 16.04
CA ASN A 174 -3.66 -18.78 16.59
C ASN A 174 -4.74 -18.82 15.49
N GLY A 175 -4.38 -18.74 14.21
CA GLY A 175 -5.33 -18.63 13.09
C GLY A 175 -6.04 -17.28 12.98
N SER A 176 -5.82 -16.34 13.92
CA SER A 176 -6.43 -15.01 13.94
C SER A 176 -5.40 -13.94 14.30
N LYS A 177 -5.63 -12.71 13.85
CA LYS A 177 -4.74 -11.58 14.14
C LYS A 177 -4.67 -11.30 15.65
N GLY A 178 -3.47 -10.92 16.09
CA GLY A 178 -3.26 -10.38 17.44
C GLY A 178 -3.76 -8.93 17.55
N ASN A 179 -3.83 -8.46 18.79
CA ASN A 179 -4.21 -7.08 19.12
C ASN A 179 -3.26 -6.50 20.19
N SER A 180 -1.94 -6.66 20.01
CA SER A 180 -0.97 -6.05 20.92
C SER A 180 -0.67 -4.63 20.46
N GLY A 181 -0.92 -3.67 21.35
CA GLY A 181 -0.49 -2.26 21.18
C GLY A 181 0.90 -1.96 21.73
N THR A 182 1.57 -2.94 22.34
CA THR A 182 2.90 -2.76 22.95
C THR A 182 3.98 -2.71 21.89
N ASN A 183 5.01 -1.90 22.10
CA ASN A 183 6.20 -1.93 21.26
C ASN A 183 6.84 -3.32 21.25
N GLN A 184 6.92 -3.94 20.09
CA GLN A 184 7.42 -5.31 19.93
C GLN A 184 8.91 -5.37 19.57
N LEU A 185 9.56 -4.22 19.27
CA LEU A 185 10.94 -4.19 18.80
C LEU A 185 11.90 -4.81 19.83
N SER A 186 11.82 -4.42 21.09
CA SER A 186 12.66 -4.92 22.18
C SER A 186 12.48 -6.41 22.50
N GLN A 187 11.53 -7.06 21.87
CA GLN A 187 11.28 -8.49 22.03
C GLN A 187 12.04 -9.36 21.00
N PHE A 188 12.72 -8.75 20.03
CA PHE A 188 13.53 -9.44 19.05
C PHE A 188 14.97 -9.57 19.53
N ILE A 189 15.57 -10.71 19.22
CA ILE A 189 16.96 -11.04 19.52
C ILE A 189 17.68 -11.25 18.19
N VAL A 190 18.86 -10.66 18.02
CA VAL A 190 19.74 -10.92 16.87
C VAL A 190 20.29 -12.33 17.01
N GLU A 191 20.04 -13.23 16.06
CA GLU A 191 20.44 -14.63 16.14
C GLU A 191 21.96 -14.76 16.31
N GLU A 192 22.73 -13.99 15.55
CA GLU A 192 24.20 -14.07 15.51
C GLU A 192 24.86 -13.63 16.82
N THR A 193 24.32 -12.65 17.54
CA THR A 193 24.93 -12.05 18.72
C THR A 193 24.21 -12.36 20.03
N GLY A 194 22.97 -12.82 19.99
CA GLY A 194 22.11 -12.98 21.15
C GLY A 194 21.65 -11.65 21.78
N GLU A 195 21.95 -10.52 21.15
CA GLU A 195 21.61 -9.19 21.66
C GLU A 195 20.14 -8.86 21.36
N ARG A 196 19.44 -8.30 22.36
CA ARG A 196 18.07 -7.78 22.13
C ARG A 196 18.11 -6.44 21.40
N LEU A 197 17.20 -6.24 20.47
CA LEU A 197 17.02 -4.96 19.85
C LEU A 197 16.52 -3.96 20.90
N LYS A 198 17.17 -2.80 20.96
CA LYS A 198 16.78 -1.68 21.86
C LYS A 198 15.96 -0.66 21.09
N ASP A 199 15.07 0.01 21.82
CA ASP A 199 14.32 1.19 21.33
C ASP A 199 15.24 2.38 21.11
#